data_5d745142019b6eafdd70d6b8895dcc6c
#
_entry.id   5d745142019b6eafdd70d6b8895dcc6c
#
_cell.length_a   1.000
_cell.length_b   1.000
_cell.length_c   1.000
_cell.angle_alpha   90.00
_cell.angle_beta   90.00
_cell.angle_gamma   90.00
#
_symmetry.space_group_name_H-M   'P 1'
#
loop_
_entity.id
_entity.type
_entity.pdbx_description
1 polymer ?
#
loop_
_entity_poly.entity_id
_entity_poly.type
_entity_poly.pdbx_seq_one_letter_code
_entity_poly.pdbx_strand_id
1 'polypeptide(L)'
;SLHKRRFLFSRQSMSGFHRNMLSFATKRLTLMRLRTTRKIKKYPFSYLFLATIWILCFCYPPRTPLDNVAFIDKWVHIVMYAGTCTTIWIEYLRHHKTPETMKLFIWAWLAPVMMSGLIEILQENCTGGRRSGDWLDFAANATGVTLAAVIGILLAKSRARH
;
A
#
# COMPACT_ATOMS: atom_id res chain seq x y z
N SER A 1 -42.27 -33.13 -30.28
CA SER A 1 -42.08 -33.43 -28.87
C SER A 1 -40.60 -33.50 -28.44
N LEU A 2 -39.69 -34.02 -29.27
CA LEU A 2 -38.24 -34.09 -29.02
C LEU A 2 -37.56 -32.69 -28.98
N HIS A 3 -38.03 -31.73 -29.74
CA HIS A 3 -37.49 -30.36 -29.81
C HIS A 3 -37.72 -29.56 -28.52
N LYS A 4 -38.86 -29.75 -27.88
CA LYS A 4 -39.21 -29.13 -26.57
C LYS A 4 -38.32 -29.65 -25.43
N ARG A 5 -37.99 -30.95 -25.43
CA ARG A 5 -37.10 -31.54 -24.42
C ARG A 5 -35.64 -31.04 -24.53
N ARG A 6 -35.13 -30.88 -25.74
CA ARG A 6 -33.79 -30.32 -25.96
C ARG A 6 -33.69 -28.85 -25.51
N PHE A 7 -34.73 -28.04 -25.76
CA PHE A 7 -34.78 -26.63 -25.36
C PHE A 7 -34.82 -26.47 -23.82
N LEU A 8 -35.59 -27.27 -23.14
CA LEU A 8 -35.68 -27.26 -21.67
C LEU A 8 -34.37 -27.72 -21.02
N PHE A 9 -33.73 -28.73 -21.57
CA PHE A 9 -32.41 -29.22 -21.08
C PHE A 9 -31.33 -28.20 -21.23
N SER A 10 -31.26 -27.47 -22.36
CA SER A 10 -30.34 -26.38 -22.59
C SER A 10 -30.52 -25.21 -21.60
N ARG A 11 -31.77 -24.82 -21.33
CA ARG A 11 -32.09 -23.75 -20.38
C ARG A 11 -31.71 -24.12 -18.95
N GLN A 12 -31.91 -25.37 -18.57
CA GLN A 12 -31.60 -25.85 -17.22
C GLN A 12 -30.09 -25.99 -17.02
N SER A 13 -29.32 -26.41 -18.03
CA SER A 13 -27.87 -26.47 -18.02
C SER A 13 -27.23 -25.06 -17.93
N MET A 14 -27.74 -24.08 -18.69
CA MET A 14 -27.26 -22.68 -18.61
C MET A 14 -27.55 -22.04 -17.27
N SER A 15 -28.70 -22.30 -16.67
CA SER A 15 -29.03 -21.76 -15.34
C SER A 15 -28.16 -22.36 -14.21
N GLY A 16 -27.79 -23.62 -14.36
CA GLY A 16 -26.84 -24.31 -13.46
C GLY A 16 -25.43 -23.74 -13.55
N PHE A 17 -24.94 -23.55 -14.77
CA PHE A 17 -23.62 -22.95 -15.02
C PHE A 17 -23.52 -21.52 -14.46
N HIS A 18 -24.54 -20.69 -14.70
CA HIS A 18 -24.59 -19.31 -14.19
C HIS A 18 -24.61 -19.25 -12.66
N ARG A 19 -25.38 -20.12 -12.01
CA ARG A 19 -25.39 -20.22 -10.53
C ARG A 19 -24.05 -20.66 -9.97
N ASN A 20 -23.40 -21.62 -10.60
CA ASN A 20 -22.07 -22.08 -10.17
C ASN A 20 -21.00 -21.01 -10.34
N MET A 21 -21.00 -20.25 -11.45
CA MET A 21 -20.11 -19.12 -11.65
C MET A 21 -20.33 -18.00 -10.62
N LEU A 22 -21.58 -17.63 -10.34
CA LEU A 22 -21.90 -16.64 -9.31
C LEU A 22 -21.47 -17.10 -7.92
N SER A 23 -21.72 -18.35 -7.56
CA SER A 23 -21.29 -18.94 -6.31
C SER A 23 -19.77 -18.92 -6.16
N PHE A 24 -19.03 -19.28 -7.23
CA PHE A 24 -17.57 -19.25 -7.24
C PHE A 24 -17.01 -17.82 -7.12
N ALA A 25 -17.59 -16.85 -7.84
CA ALA A 25 -17.23 -15.45 -7.74
C ALA A 25 -17.48 -14.89 -6.33
N THR A 26 -18.65 -15.15 -5.77
CA THR A 26 -19.00 -14.73 -4.40
C THR A 26 -18.07 -15.35 -3.36
N LYS A 27 -17.74 -16.63 -3.48
CA LYS A 27 -16.78 -17.31 -2.58
C LYS A 27 -15.40 -16.70 -2.68
N ARG A 28 -14.91 -16.38 -3.90
CA ARG A 28 -13.63 -15.68 -4.09
C ARG A 28 -13.63 -14.29 -3.47
N LEU A 29 -14.67 -13.50 -3.69
CA LEU A 29 -14.80 -12.15 -3.11
C LEU A 29 -14.83 -12.21 -1.58
N THR A 30 -15.57 -13.15 -1.00
CA THR A 30 -15.62 -13.35 0.45
C THR A 30 -14.24 -13.73 1.01
N LEU A 31 -13.53 -14.65 0.35
CA LEU A 31 -12.17 -15.04 0.74
C LEU A 31 -11.17 -13.87 0.63
N MET A 32 -11.27 -13.07 -0.43
CA MET A 32 -10.45 -11.85 -0.58
C MET A 32 -10.74 -10.85 0.53
N ARG A 33 -12.02 -10.59 0.84
CA ARG A 33 -12.44 -9.70 1.93
C ARG A 33 -11.89 -10.17 3.28
N LEU A 34 -12.01 -11.46 3.59
CA LEU A 34 -11.49 -12.04 4.84
C LEU A 34 -9.95 -11.94 4.92
N ARG A 35 -9.25 -12.18 3.82
CA ARG A 35 -7.78 -12.02 3.75
C ARG A 35 -7.35 -10.57 3.98
N THR A 36 -8.04 -9.63 3.35
CA THR A 36 -7.76 -8.18 3.50
C THR A 36 -8.01 -7.73 4.94
N THR A 37 -9.15 -8.08 5.53
CA THR A 37 -9.47 -7.74 6.91
C THR A 37 -8.44 -8.33 7.90
N ARG A 38 -7.98 -9.56 7.66
CA ARG A 38 -6.94 -10.19 8.48
C ARG A 38 -5.59 -9.48 8.35
N LYS A 39 -5.22 -9.01 7.15
CA LYS A 39 -4.00 -8.23 6.92
C LYS A 39 -4.07 -6.86 7.62
N ILE A 40 -5.19 -6.15 7.50
CA ILE A 40 -5.40 -4.86 8.17
C ILE A 40 -5.28 -5.02 9.69
N LYS A 41 -5.89 -6.06 10.27
CA LYS A 41 -5.75 -6.35 11.70
C LYS A 41 -4.31 -6.71 12.12
N LYS A 42 -3.51 -7.24 11.20
CA LYS A 42 -2.12 -7.60 11.45
C LYS A 42 -1.16 -6.40 11.37
N TYR A 43 -1.48 -5.41 10.51
CA TYR A 43 -0.63 -4.24 10.23
C TYR A 43 -1.43 -2.92 10.31
N PRO A 44 -2.10 -2.63 11.44
CA PRO A 44 -3.05 -1.52 11.51
C PRO A 44 -2.37 -0.16 11.32
N PHE A 45 -1.22 0.06 11.95
CA PHE A 45 -0.52 1.35 11.86
C PHE A 45 0.10 1.57 10.48
N SER A 46 0.65 0.53 9.85
CA SER A 46 1.15 0.63 8.47
C SER A 46 0.05 1.07 7.50
N TYR A 47 -1.14 0.48 7.59
CA TYR A 47 -2.26 0.90 6.74
C TYR A 47 -2.75 2.31 7.05
N LEU A 48 -2.78 2.70 8.34
CA LEU A 48 -3.14 4.05 8.75
C LEU A 48 -2.17 5.08 8.19
N PHE A 49 -0.86 4.89 8.38
CA PHE A 49 0.15 5.83 7.88
C PHE A 49 0.18 5.90 6.35
N LEU A 50 0.05 4.77 5.65
CA LEU A 50 -0.06 4.77 4.19
C LEU A 50 -1.29 5.55 3.70
N ALA A 51 -2.44 5.36 4.32
CA ALA A 51 -3.65 6.13 3.99
C ALA A 51 -3.45 7.63 4.27
N THR A 52 -2.78 7.98 5.37
CA THR A 52 -2.45 9.37 5.71
C THR A 52 -1.55 10.01 4.65
N ILE A 53 -0.51 9.32 4.18
CA ILE A 53 0.34 9.80 3.09
C ILE A 53 -0.50 10.10 1.85
N TRP A 54 -1.35 9.17 1.42
CA TRP A 54 -2.20 9.37 0.25
C TRP A 54 -3.12 10.59 0.41
N ILE A 55 -3.73 10.76 1.57
CA ILE A 55 -4.59 11.92 1.85
C ILE A 55 -3.77 13.23 1.79
N LEU A 56 -2.63 13.29 2.50
CA LEU A 56 -1.81 14.49 2.56
C LEU A 56 -1.20 14.88 1.21
N CYS A 57 -0.83 13.90 0.38
CA CYS A 57 -0.27 14.17 -0.94
C CYS A 57 -1.26 14.84 -1.90
N PHE A 58 -2.57 14.61 -1.75
CA PHE A 58 -3.60 15.18 -2.61
C PHE A 58 -4.39 16.32 -1.95
N CYS A 59 -4.24 16.53 -0.63
CA CYS A 59 -4.81 17.69 0.05
C CYS A 59 -3.93 18.93 -0.17
N TYR A 60 -4.56 20.10 -0.22
CA TYR A 60 -3.83 21.37 -0.24
C TYR A 60 -3.29 21.66 1.17
N PRO A 61 -1.97 21.76 1.37
CA PRO A 61 -1.43 22.05 2.70
C PRO A 61 -1.79 23.50 3.09
N PRO A 62 -2.25 23.74 4.33
CA PRO A 62 -2.39 25.08 4.82
C PRO A 62 -1.04 25.78 4.90
N ARG A 63 -1.01 27.07 4.61
CA ARG A 63 0.21 27.87 4.79
C ARG A 63 0.60 27.87 6.26
N THR A 64 1.85 27.60 6.56
CA THR A 64 2.39 27.55 7.92
C THR A 64 3.54 28.55 8.08
N PRO A 65 3.84 29.02 9.31
CA PRO A 65 5.03 29.85 9.55
C PRO A 65 6.33 29.15 9.16
N LEU A 66 6.33 27.84 9.02
CA LEU A 66 7.49 27.03 8.61
C LEU A 66 7.80 27.10 7.12
N ASP A 67 6.89 27.64 6.30
CA ASP A 67 7.09 27.78 4.84
C ASP A 67 8.29 28.66 4.49
N ASN A 68 8.76 29.50 5.43
CA ASN A 68 9.94 30.31 5.28
C ASN A 68 11.26 29.57 5.56
N VAL A 69 11.22 28.32 6.02
CA VAL A 69 12.41 27.50 6.27
C VAL A 69 12.81 26.80 4.98
N ALA A 70 14.05 27.01 4.56
CA ALA A 70 14.57 26.37 3.33
C ALA A 70 14.40 24.85 3.38
N PHE A 71 13.85 24.28 2.32
CA PHE A 71 13.65 22.83 2.16
C PHE A 71 12.79 22.16 3.24
N ILE A 72 11.98 22.91 4.00
CA ILE A 72 11.10 22.31 5.02
C ILE A 72 10.22 21.21 4.44
N ASP A 73 9.71 21.43 3.26
CA ASP A 73 8.92 20.51 2.47
C ASP A 73 9.66 19.16 2.27
N LYS A 74 10.92 19.18 1.86
CA LYS A 74 11.74 17.97 1.70
C LYS A 74 11.97 17.22 3.03
N TRP A 75 12.18 17.98 4.12
CA TRP A 75 12.31 17.38 5.44
C TRP A 75 11.01 16.68 5.90
N VAL A 76 9.88 17.28 5.62
CA VAL A 76 8.55 16.64 5.89
C VAL A 76 8.42 15.34 5.13
N HIS A 77 8.79 15.30 3.86
CA HIS A 77 8.79 14.09 3.03
C HIS A 77 9.70 13.00 3.61
N ILE A 78 10.94 13.34 3.97
CA ILE A 78 11.89 12.39 4.59
C ILE A 78 11.29 11.79 5.87
N VAL A 79 10.82 12.63 6.79
CA VAL A 79 10.30 12.19 8.10
C VAL A 79 9.04 11.35 7.95
N MET A 80 8.13 11.75 7.08
CA MET A 80 6.87 11.05 6.82
C MET A 80 7.12 9.64 6.27
N TYR A 81 7.99 9.51 5.26
CA TYR A 81 8.32 8.20 4.69
C TYR A 81 9.20 7.35 5.61
N ALA A 82 10.16 7.97 6.31
CA ALA A 82 10.98 7.27 7.31
C ALA A 82 10.11 6.70 8.44
N GLY A 83 9.19 7.50 9.00
CA GLY A 83 8.28 7.07 10.05
C GLY A 83 7.34 5.95 9.60
N THR A 84 6.75 6.10 8.42
CA THR A 84 5.85 5.09 7.83
C THR A 84 6.57 3.76 7.60
N CYS A 85 7.71 3.79 6.92
CA CYS A 85 8.46 2.57 6.61
C CYS A 85 9.07 1.93 7.85
N THR A 86 9.50 2.70 8.84
CA THR A 86 9.92 2.18 10.15
C THR A 86 8.77 1.45 10.85
N THR A 87 7.56 2.00 10.78
CA THR A 87 6.36 1.33 11.33
C THR A 87 6.09 0.01 10.63
N ILE A 88 6.23 -0.04 9.29
CA ILE A 88 6.10 -1.29 8.52
C ILE A 88 7.13 -2.33 9.00
N TRP A 89 8.38 -1.93 9.23
CA TRP A 89 9.43 -2.80 9.77
C TRP A 89 9.09 -3.32 11.15
N ILE A 90 8.66 -2.45 12.07
CA ILE A 90 8.31 -2.83 13.45
C ILE A 90 7.14 -3.81 13.46
N GLU A 91 6.07 -3.52 12.71
CA GLU A 91 4.91 -4.40 12.63
C GLU A 91 5.26 -5.75 11.98
N TYR A 92 6.10 -5.74 10.94
CA TYR A 92 6.57 -6.98 10.33
C TYR A 92 7.37 -7.83 11.32
N LEU A 93 8.34 -7.23 12.01
CA LEU A 93 9.18 -7.92 12.98
C LEU A 93 8.38 -8.44 14.19
N ARG A 94 7.31 -7.76 14.60
CA ARG A 94 6.40 -8.26 15.66
C ARG A 94 5.74 -9.58 15.28
N HIS A 95 5.47 -9.80 14.00
CA HIS A 95 4.72 -10.95 13.53
C HIS A 95 5.58 -12.07 12.94
N HIS A 96 6.87 -11.84 12.74
CA HIS A 96 7.78 -12.81 12.13
C HIS A 96 9.05 -12.93 12.99
N LYS A 97 9.33 -14.16 13.44
CA LYS A 97 10.55 -14.43 14.22
C LYS A 97 11.80 -14.38 13.34
N THR A 98 11.69 -14.89 12.11
CA THR A 98 12.76 -14.85 11.10
C THR A 98 12.35 -13.91 9.98
N PRO A 99 13.04 -12.79 9.78
CA PRO A 99 12.73 -11.85 8.71
C PRO A 99 13.12 -12.44 7.34
N GLU A 100 12.17 -12.47 6.40
CA GLU A 100 12.43 -12.86 5.02
C GLU A 100 12.95 -11.63 4.25
N THR A 101 14.26 -11.58 4.03
CA THR A 101 14.97 -10.43 3.44
C THR A 101 14.34 -9.97 2.12
N MET A 102 14.00 -10.91 1.21
CA MET A 102 13.40 -10.55 -0.07
C MET A 102 12.01 -9.93 0.07
N LYS A 103 11.18 -10.44 0.98
CA LYS A 103 9.87 -9.83 1.24
C LYS A 103 10.00 -8.44 1.84
N LEU A 104 10.93 -8.23 2.75
CA LEU A 104 11.20 -6.92 3.34
C LEU A 104 11.73 -5.94 2.30
N PHE A 105 12.65 -6.36 1.43
CA PHE A 105 13.13 -5.53 0.34
C PHE A 105 11.97 -5.07 -0.56
N ILE A 106 11.10 -5.98 -0.98
CA ILE A 106 9.98 -5.65 -1.87
C ILE A 106 8.96 -4.76 -1.16
N TRP A 107 8.53 -5.10 0.04
CA TRP A 107 7.38 -4.44 0.69
C TRP A 107 7.75 -3.24 1.56
N ALA A 108 8.95 -3.21 2.12
CA ALA A 108 9.39 -2.15 3.03
C ALA A 108 10.37 -1.16 2.41
N TRP A 109 10.88 -1.44 1.20
CA TRP A 109 11.76 -0.54 0.47
C TRP A 109 11.24 -0.26 -0.95
N LEU A 110 11.17 -1.28 -1.81
CA LEU A 110 10.83 -1.08 -3.23
C LEU A 110 9.40 -0.54 -3.42
N ALA A 111 8.41 -1.13 -2.77
CA ALA A 111 7.01 -0.72 -2.93
C ALA A 111 6.76 0.72 -2.46
N PRO A 112 7.25 1.20 -1.29
CA PRO A 112 7.13 2.62 -0.91
C PRO A 112 7.85 3.57 -1.86
N VAL A 113 9.03 3.22 -2.38
CA VAL A 113 9.74 4.04 -3.38
C VAL A 113 8.93 4.15 -4.68
N MET A 114 8.42 3.03 -5.19
CA MET A 114 7.57 3.02 -6.40
C MET A 114 6.26 3.79 -6.18
N MET A 115 5.66 3.64 -5.01
CA MET A 115 4.46 4.39 -4.62
C MET A 115 4.73 5.90 -4.60
N SER A 116 5.87 6.32 -4.07
CA SER A 116 6.29 7.72 -4.06
C SER A 116 6.41 8.29 -5.47
N GLY A 117 7.11 7.60 -6.38
CA GLY A 117 7.21 8.04 -7.77
C GLY A 117 5.84 8.11 -8.48
N LEU A 118 4.95 7.16 -8.20
CA LEU A 118 3.59 7.19 -8.73
C LEU A 118 2.81 8.41 -8.20
N ILE A 119 2.96 8.76 -6.94
CA ILE A 119 2.31 9.94 -6.34
C ILE A 119 2.78 11.21 -7.05
N GLU A 120 4.09 11.39 -7.29
CA GLU A 120 4.62 12.56 -8.01
C GLU A 120 4.03 12.67 -9.43
N ILE A 121 3.95 11.55 -10.16
CA ILE A 121 3.35 11.51 -11.49
C ILE A 121 1.85 11.88 -11.42
N LEU A 122 1.12 11.39 -10.44
CA LEU A 122 -0.29 11.69 -10.25
C LEU A 122 -0.51 13.16 -9.83
N GLN A 123 0.36 13.73 -9.01
CA GLN A 123 0.30 15.14 -8.63
C GLN A 123 0.47 16.03 -9.85
N GLU A 124 1.43 15.74 -10.72
CA GLU A 124 1.66 16.50 -11.95
C GLU A 124 0.47 16.41 -12.92
N ASN A 125 -0.09 15.23 -13.13
CA ASN A 125 -1.04 15.00 -14.20
C ASN A 125 -2.52 15.05 -13.76
N CYS A 126 -2.83 14.84 -12.48
CA CYS A 126 -4.21 14.61 -12.04
C CYS A 126 -4.73 15.68 -11.07
N THR A 127 -3.91 16.68 -10.66
CA THR A 127 -4.38 17.70 -9.70
C THR A 127 -4.90 18.98 -10.36
N GLY A 128 -4.87 19.08 -11.69
CA GLY A 128 -5.30 20.28 -12.40
C GLY A 128 -4.43 21.51 -12.06
N GLY A 129 -3.13 21.33 -11.89
CA GLY A 129 -2.17 22.40 -11.56
C GLY A 129 -2.15 22.83 -10.09
N ARG A 130 -2.93 22.17 -9.22
CA ARG A 130 -2.94 22.47 -7.77
C ARG A 130 -1.70 22.00 -7.05
N ARG A 131 -1.07 20.94 -7.53
CA ARG A 131 0.24 20.43 -7.09
C ARG A 131 1.04 20.02 -8.30
N SER A 132 2.32 20.36 -8.31
CA SER A 132 3.30 19.90 -9.28
C SER A 132 4.05 18.71 -8.70
N GLY A 133 4.35 17.73 -9.53
CA GLY A 133 5.29 16.66 -9.18
C GLY A 133 6.71 17.25 -9.07
N ASP A 134 7.43 16.85 -8.03
CA ASP A 134 8.80 17.31 -7.80
C ASP A 134 9.74 16.12 -7.60
N TRP A 135 10.73 16.00 -8.49
CA TRP A 135 11.77 14.96 -8.38
C TRP A 135 12.60 15.05 -7.09
N LEU A 136 12.70 16.25 -6.48
CA LEU A 136 13.34 16.39 -5.17
C LEU A 136 12.47 15.79 -4.06
N ASP A 137 11.14 15.85 -4.17
CA ASP A 137 10.23 15.18 -3.24
C ASP A 137 10.36 13.66 -3.35
N PHE A 138 10.44 13.15 -4.59
CA PHE A 138 10.74 11.74 -4.82
C PHE A 138 12.07 11.32 -4.18
N ALA A 139 13.13 12.11 -4.36
CA ALA A 139 14.44 11.83 -3.77
C ALA A 139 14.40 11.89 -2.23
N ALA A 140 13.69 12.87 -1.66
CA ALA A 140 13.47 12.98 -0.22
C ALA A 140 12.70 11.76 0.34
N ASN A 141 11.65 11.33 -0.35
CA ASN A 141 10.87 10.13 0.00
C ASN A 141 11.74 8.88 -0.03
N ALA A 142 12.52 8.67 -1.11
CA ALA A 142 13.44 7.55 -1.24
C ALA A 142 14.52 7.54 -0.15
N THR A 143 15.01 8.72 0.25
CA THR A 143 15.94 8.88 1.37
C THR A 143 15.28 8.44 2.68
N GLY A 144 14.04 8.88 2.97
CA GLY A 144 13.29 8.47 4.15
C GLY A 144 13.07 6.95 4.21
N VAL A 145 12.68 6.33 3.08
CA VAL A 145 12.54 4.87 2.98
C VAL A 145 13.86 4.14 3.26
N THR A 146 14.96 4.66 2.74
CA THR A 146 16.29 4.04 2.92
C THR A 146 16.75 4.15 4.38
N LEU A 147 16.54 5.29 5.03
CA LEU A 147 16.81 5.45 6.47
C LEU A 147 15.99 4.45 7.30
N ALA A 148 14.71 4.28 6.99
CA ALA A 148 13.87 3.30 7.65
C ALA A 148 14.37 1.85 7.44
N ALA A 149 14.88 1.53 6.26
CA ALA A 149 15.46 0.21 5.99
C ALA A 149 16.71 -0.04 6.84
N VAL A 150 17.58 0.95 7.00
CA VAL A 150 18.76 0.86 7.88
C VAL A 150 18.31 0.61 9.33
N ILE A 151 17.38 1.41 9.84
CA ILE A 151 16.81 1.24 11.20
C ILE A 151 16.21 -0.16 11.35
N GLY A 152 15.41 -0.61 10.39
CA GLY A 152 14.77 -1.91 10.40
C GLY A 152 15.75 -3.08 10.42
N ILE A 153 16.84 -2.99 9.65
CA ILE A 153 17.92 -3.99 9.65
C ILE A 153 18.62 -4.03 11.01
N LEU A 154 18.89 -2.88 11.61
CA LEU A 154 19.51 -2.80 12.94
C LEU A 154 18.60 -3.41 14.00
N LEU A 155 17.30 -3.12 13.98
CA LEU A 155 16.32 -3.73 14.86
C LEU A 155 16.23 -5.25 14.70
N ALA A 156 16.24 -5.74 13.46
CA ALA A 156 16.22 -7.17 13.15
C ALA A 156 17.47 -7.88 13.71
N LYS A 157 18.66 -7.28 13.52
CA LYS A 157 19.94 -7.81 14.05
C LYS A 157 19.98 -7.80 15.56
N SER A 158 19.52 -6.72 16.20
CA SER A 158 19.44 -6.63 17.66
C SER A 158 18.57 -7.74 18.24
N ARG A 159 17.40 -7.98 17.62
CA ARG A 159 16.47 -9.02 18.05
C ARG A 159 16.98 -10.45 17.87
N ALA A 160 17.82 -10.68 16.87
CA ALA A 160 18.42 -12.00 16.64
C ALA A 160 19.53 -12.35 17.65
N ARG A 161 19.99 -11.39 18.44
CA ARG A 161 21.03 -11.58 19.47
C ARG A 161 20.47 -11.90 20.85
N HIS A 162 19.16 -11.72 21.02
CA HIS A 162 18.41 -12.02 22.26
C HIS A 162 17.45 -13.20 22.01
#